data_44f44c310c8adb597b769bf8b27cada2
#
_entry.id   44f44c310c8adb597b769bf8b27cada2
#
_cell.length_a   1.000
_cell.length_b   1.000
_cell.length_c   1.000
_cell.angle_alpha   90.00
_cell.angle_beta   90.00
_cell.angle_gamma   90.00
#
_symmetry.space_group_name_H-M   'P 1'
#
loop_
_entity.id
_entity.type
_entity.pdbx_description
1 polymer ?
#
loop_
_entity_poly.entity_id
_entity_poly.type
_entity_poly.pdbx_seq_one_letter_code
_entity_poly.pdbx_strand_id
1 'polypeptide(L)'
;MRERKKIAIIGGGIAGLTFARSLTNEDYEIHIFEKKESFREIGAAISVFPNALCVIDDLDLLEEILQNSGQFKTVYLKTSKGKVLSKSEPKSDYPVICIHRADLHSI
;
A
#
# COMPACT_ATOMS: atom_id res chain seq x y z
N MET A 1 -18.30 -4.91 -30.72
CA MET A 1 -17.97 -4.94 -29.29
C MET A 1 -16.65 -5.60 -29.06
N ARG A 2 -15.79 -4.93 -28.30
CA ARG A 2 -14.48 -5.45 -27.97
C ARG A 2 -14.65 -6.54 -26.91
N GLU A 3 -14.11 -7.72 -27.17
CA GLU A 3 -14.12 -8.81 -26.21
C GLU A 3 -13.10 -8.51 -25.11
N ARG A 4 -13.54 -8.51 -23.85
CA ARG A 4 -12.68 -8.27 -22.72
C ARG A 4 -11.91 -9.52 -22.33
N LYS A 5 -10.65 -9.36 -22.02
CA LYS A 5 -9.86 -10.44 -21.42
C LYS A 5 -10.29 -10.65 -19.97
N LYS A 6 -10.46 -11.90 -19.59
CA LYS A 6 -10.82 -12.27 -18.22
C LYS A 6 -9.57 -12.54 -17.42
N ILE A 7 -9.49 -11.95 -16.23
CA ILE A 7 -8.40 -12.14 -15.30
C ILE A 7 -8.95 -12.61 -13.97
N ALA A 8 -8.44 -13.71 -13.47
CA ALA A 8 -8.75 -14.22 -12.14
C ALA A 8 -7.60 -13.89 -11.21
N ILE A 9 -7.90 -13.26 -10.09
CA ILE A 9 -6.92 -12.94 -9.04
C ILE A 9 -7.25 -13.79 -7.83
N ILE A 10 -6.32 -14.62 -7.42
CA ILE A 10 -6.47 -15.47 -6.26
C ILE A 10 -5.87 -14.76 -5.05
N GLY A 11 -6.73 -14.35 -4.16
CA GLY A 11 -6.37 -13.58 -2.96
C GLY A 11 -6.71 -12.11 -3.06
N GLY A 12 -7.47 -11.61 -2.10
CA GLY A 12 -7.86 -10.21 -1.95
C GLY A 12 -7.01 -9.45 -0.95
N GLY A 13 -5.73 -9.77 -0.84
CA GLY A 13 -4.77 -9.02 -0.03
C GLY A 13 -4.35 -7.72 -0.72
N ILE A 14 -3.42 -7.00 -0.10
CA ILE A 14 -2.94 -5.72 -0.63
C ILE A 14 -2.39 -5.86 -2.05
N ALA A 15 -1.59 -6.90 -2.31
CA ALA A 15 -1.02 -7.13 -3.64
C ALA A 15 -2.09 -7.42 -4.69
N GLY A 16 -3.06 -8.28 -4.39
CA GLY A 16 -4.14 -8.63 -5.31
C GLY A 16 -5.03 -7.45 -5.61
N LEU A 17 -5.40 -6.68 -4.61
CA LEU A 17 -6.23 -5.48 -4.78
C LEU A 17 -5.49 -4.38 -5.54
N THR A 18 -4.19 -4.18 -5.29
CA THR A 18 -3.38 -3.21 -6.02
C THR A 18 -3.29 -3.58 -7.50
N PHE A 19 -3.06 -4.86 -7.78
CA PHE A 19 -3.02 -5.34 -9.16
C PHE A 19 -4.37 -5.14 -9.86
N ALA A 20 -5.47 -5.49 -9.19
CA ALA A 20 -6.81 -5.28 -9.74
C ALA A 20 -7.07 -3.79 -10.04
N ARG A 21 -6.71 -2.92 -9.11
CA ARG A 21 -6.88 -1.47 -9.27
C ARG A 21 -6.06 -0.93 -10.45
N SER A 22 -4.86 -1.45 -10.66
CA SER A 22 -4.00 -1.03 -11.77
C SER A 22 -4.56 -1.40 -13.14
N LEU A 23 -5.47 -2.37 -13.19
CA LEU A 23 -6.10 -2.86 -14.41
C LEU A 23 -7.53 -2.35 -14.61
N THR A 24 -7.96 -1.33 -13.87
CA THR A 24 -9.31 -0.78 -13.99
C THR A 24 -9.48 0.00 -15.29
N ASN A 25 -9.65 -0.73 -16.37
CA ASN A 25 -10.02 -0.18 -17.66
C ASN A 25 -11.03 -1.12 -18.33
N GLU A 26 -11.54 -0.70 -19.47
CA GLU A 26 -12.58 -1.45 -20.19
C GLU A 26 -12.07 -2.72 -20.87
N ASP A 27 -10.76 -2.94 -20.93
CA ASP A 27 -10.17 -4.06 -21.65
C ASP A 27 -10.13 -5.36 -20.83
N TYR A 28 -10.39 -5.28 -19.52
CA TYR A 28 -10.27 -6.42 -18.63
C TYR A 28 -11.51 -6.62 -17.79
N GLU A 29 -11.94 -7.86 -17.69
CA GLU A 29 -12.94 -8.32 -16.73
C GLU A 29 -12.19 -9.01 -15.59
N ILE A 30 -12.27 -8.45 -14.38
CA ILE A 30 -11.45 -8.89 -13.26
C ILE A 30 -12.32 -9.58 -12.23
N HIS A 31 -11.93 -10.79 -11.84
CA HIS A 31 -12.57 -11.56 -10.79
C HIS A 31 -11.56 -11.84 -9.68
N ILE A 32 -11.91 -11.44 -8.46
CA ILE A 32 -11.07 -11.65 -7.28
C ILE A 32 -11.70 -12.72 -6.42
N PHE A 33 -10.91 -13.75 -6.11
CA PHE A 33 -11.34 -14.87 -5.27
C PHE A 33 -10.61 -14.79 -3.94
N GLU A 34 -11.34 -14.48 -2.88
CA GLU A 34 -10.84 -14.38 -1.52
C GLU A 34 -11.54 -15.43 -0.65
N LYS A 35 -10.73 -16.22 0.07
CA LYS A 35 -11.26 -17.28 0.92
C LYS A 35 -11.95 -16.79 2.19
N LYS A 36 -11.68 -15.55 2.61
CA LYS A 36 -12.31 -14.95 3.79
C LYS A 36 -13.56 -14.18 3.38
N GLU A 37 -14.62 -14.29 4.17
CA GLU A 37 -15.88 -13.62 3.90
C GLU A 37 -15.79 -12.10 4.02
N SER A 38 -14.88 -11.61 4.86
CA SER A 38 -14.67 -10.18 5.05
C SER A 38 -13.20 -9.88 5.29
N PHE A 39 -12.82 -8.63 5.04
CA PHE A 39 -11.50 -8.16 5.39
C PHE A 39 -11.40 -8.04 6.92
N ARG A 40 -10.36 -8.64 7.49
CA ARG A 40 -10.14 -8.60 8.93
C ARG A 40 -9.19 -7.47 9.28
N GLU A 41 -9.51 -6.80 10.39
CA GLU A 41 -8.58 -5.89 11.03
C GLU A 41 -7.48 -6.68 11.74
N ILE A 42 -6.64 -7.34 10.97
CA ILE A 42 -5.48 -8.00 11.53
C ILE A 42 -4.31 -7.06 11.32
N GLY A 43 -3.76 -6.60 12.45
CA GLY A 43 -2.76 -5.91 12.12
C GLY A 43 -1.69 -5.27 12.87
N ALA A 44 -0.60 -5.20 12.23
CA ALA A 44 0.53 -4.39 12.52
C ALA A 44 0.46 -3.13 11.68
N ALA A 45 1.12 -2.09 12.13
CA ALA A 45 1.44 -0.96 11.29
C ALA A 45 2.52 -1.36 10.28
N ILE A 46 2.46 -0.82 9.10
CA ILE A 46 3.49 -0.99 8.09
C ILE A 46 4.02 0.38 7.65
N SER A 47 5.29 0.40 7.31
CA SER A 47 5.91 1.58 6.71
C SER A 47 5.78 1.50 5.19
N VAL A 48 5.38 2.60 4.58
CA VAL A 48 5.26 2.70 3.13
C VAL A 48 6.24 3.77 2.66
N PHE A 49 7.17 3.37 1.83
CA PHE A 49 8.24 4.21 1.33
C PHE A 49 7.86 4.89 0.02
N PRO A 50 8.63 5.91 -0.41
CA PRO A 50 8.31 6.68 -1.61
C PRO A 50 8.10 5.87 -2.88
N ASN A 51 8.82 4.77 -3.06
CA ASN A 51 8.64 3.89 -4.23
C ASN A 51 7.21 3.33 -4.32
N ALA A 52 6.65 2.93 -3.18
CA ALA A 52 5.27 2.44 -3.12
C ALA A 52 4.26 3.58 -3.21
N LEU A 53 4.54 4.72 -2.59
CA LEU A 53 3.65 5.89 -2.68
C LEU A 53 3.53 6.43 -4.10
N CYS A 54 4.58 6.32 -4.88
CA CYS A 54 4.53 6.66 -6.32
C CYS A 54 3.47 5.84 -7.06
N VAL A 55 3.42 4.53 -6.80
CA VAL A 55 2.39 3.65 -7.37
C VAL A 55 1.00 4.02 -6.86
N ILE A 56 0.88 4.29 -5.58
CA ILE A 56 -0.39 4.68 -4.96
C ILE A 56 -0.91 6.00 -5.55
N ASP A 57 -0.02 6.94 -5.81
CA ASP A 57 -0.36 8.20 -6.48
C ASP A 57 -0.88 7.96 -7.90
N ASP A 58 -0.24 7.08 -8.64
CA ASP A 58 -0.69 6.70 -9.99
C ASP A 58 -2.08 6.04 -9.98
N LEU A 59 -2.48 5.46 -8.85
CA LEU A 59 -3.81 4.86 -8.67
C LEU A 59 -4.85 5.84 -8.12
N ASP A 60 -4.50 7.12 -7.96
CA ASP A 60 -5.37 8.16 -7.40
C ASP A 60 -5.82 7.91 -5.96
N LEU A 61 -4.99 7.24 -5.18
CA LEU A 61 -5.30 6.88 -3.78
C LEU A 61 -4.44 7.61 -2.75
N LEU A 62 -3.50 8.45 -3.20
CA LEU A 62 -2.50 9.06 -2.31
C LEU A 62 -3.13 9.93 -1.24
N GLU A 63 -4.07 10.79 -1.60
CA GLU A 63 -4.69 11.72 -0.65
C GLU A 63 -5.39 10.97 0.49
N GLU A 64 -6.17 9.96 0.16
CA GLU A 64 -6.89 9.16 1.15
C GLU A 64 -5.94 8.41 2.08
N ILE A 65 -4.86 7.87 1.54
CA ILE A 65 -3.85 7.18 2.32
C ILE A 65 -3.11 8.13 3.24
N LEU A 66 -2.75 9.33 2.79
CA LEU A 66 -2.10 10.33 3.62
C LEU A 66 -2.98 10.80 4.78
N GLN A 67 -4.29 10.88 4.57
CA GLN A 67 -5.23 11.26 5.63
C GLN A 67 -5.36 10.19 6.73
N ASN A 68 -5.05 8.95 6.42
CA ASN A 68 -5.17 7.81 7.34
C ASN A 68 -3.82 7.29 7.86
N SER A 69 -2.76 8.07 7.70
CA SER A 69 -1.40 7.64 8.04
C SER A 69 -0.64 8.71 8.81
N GLY A 70 0.42 8.28 9.48
CA GLY A 70 1.41 9.18 10.06
C GLY A 70 2.61 9.30 9.14
N GLN A 71 3.20 10.48 9.07
CA GLN A 71 4.41 10.73 8.30
C GLN A 71 5.62 10.80 9.23
N PHE A 72 6.77 10.31 8.76
CA PHE A 72 8.02 10.51 9.44
C PHE A 72 9.13 10.87 8.44
N LYS A 73 10.11 11.63 8.90
CA LYS A 73 11.20 12.15 8.06
C LYS A 73 12.53 11.50 8.35
N THR A 74 12.71 11.01 9.56
CA THR A 74 14.00 10.53 10.03
C THR A 74 13.87 9.16 10.64
N VAL A 75 14.75 8.26 10.24
CA VAL A 75 14.88 6.93 10.81
C VAL A 75 16.25 6.81 11.49
N TYR A 76 16.25 6.41 12.75
CA TYR A 76 17.46 6.17 13.52
C TYR A 76 17.62 4.69 13.78
N LEU A 77 18.82 4.20 13.58
CA LEU A 77 19.23 2.89 14.06
C LEU A 77 20.10 3.11 15.30
N LYS A 78 19.67 2.59 16.42
CA LYS A 78 20.35 2.80 17.71
C LYS A 78 20.69 1.47 18.37
N THR A 79 21.73 1.49 19.21
CA THR A 79 22.01 0.37 20.12
C THR A 79 20.98 0.34 21.25
N SER A 80 20.94 -0.78 22.00
CA SER A 80 20.10 -0.89 23.20
C SER A 80 20.44 0.13 24.28
N LYS A 81 21.63 0.71 24.24
CA LYS A 81 22.09 1.76 25.17
C LYS A 81 21.82 3.18 24.66
N GLY A 82 21.17 3.32 23.51
CA GLY A 82 20.80 4.60 22.96
C GLY A 82 21.83 5.26 22.04
N LYS A 83 22.95 4.58 21.72
CA LYS A 83 23.93 5.10 20.79
C LYS A 83 23.40 5.04 19.37
N VAL A 84 23.43 6.17 18.64
CA VAL A 84 23.00 6.24 17.25
C VAL A 84 24.03 5.59 16.34
N LEU A 85 23.64 4.52 15.63
CA LEU A 85 24.48 3.84 14.65
C LEU A 85 24.30 4.42 13.25
N SER A 86 23.07 4.78 12.90
CA SER A 86 22.78 5.44 11.65
C SER A 86 21.57 6.36 11.77
N LYS A 87 21.56 7.37 10.93
CA LYS A 87 20.45 8.30 10.76
C LYS A 87 20.13 8.36 9.27
N SER A 88 18.89 8.08 8.92
CA SER A 88 18.45 8.10 7.53
C SER A 88 17.31 9.10 7.34
N GLU A 89 17.47 9.99 6.37
CA GLU A 89 16.44 10.94 5.96
C GLU A 89 16.20 10.71 4.47
N PRO A 90 15.16 9.93 4.12
CA PRO A 90 14.84 9.71 2.72
C PRO A 90 14.55 11.03 2.00
N LYS A 91 15.23 11.26 0.88
CA LYS A 91 15.02 12.42 0.04
C LYS A 91 14.15 12.03 -1.12
N SER A 92 12.92 12.51 -1.14
CA SER A 92 11.97 12.25 -2.22
C SER A 92 10.85 13.28 -2.17
N ASP A 93 10.15 13.43 -3.29
CA ASP A 93 8.93 14.23 -3.37
C ASP A 93 7.78 13.59 -2.57
N TYR A 94 7.90 12.30 -2.27
CA TYR A 94 6.93 11.57 -1.46
C TYR A 94 7.45 11.38 -0.04
N PRO A 95 6.58 11.48 0.98
CA PRO A 95 6.97 11.20 2.36
C PRO A 95 7.17 9.71 2.60
N VAL A 96 7.74 9.36 3.76
CA VAL A 96 7.63 8.01 4.30
C VAL A 96 6.48 8.03 5.30
N ILE A 97 5.58 7.08 5.18
CA ILE A 97 4.41 7.01 6.04
C ILE A 97 4.37 5.70 6.82
N CYS A 98 3.63 5.74 7.93
CA CYS A 98 3.27 4.56 8.69
C CYS A 98 1.75 4.49 8.78
N ILE A 99 1.17 3.38 8.39
CA ILE A 99 -0.27 3.18 8.36
C ILE A 99 -0.60 1.79 8.93
N HIS A 100 -1.74 1.66 9.58
CA HIS A 100 -2.24 0.33 9.93
C HIS A 100 -2.51 -0.47 8.67
N ARG A 101 -2.04 -1.71 8.64
CA ARG A 101 -2.24 -2.58 7.48
C ARG A 101 -3.72 -2.74 7.14
N ALA A 102 -4.59 -2.82 8.15
CA ALA A 102 -6.02 -2.91 7.93
C ALA A 102 -6.59 -1.67 7.24
N ASP A 103 -6.14 -0.47 7.62
CA ASP A 103 -6.59 0.76 7.00
C ASP A 103 -6.13 0.85 5.54
N LEU A 104 -4.88 0.48 5.27
CA LEU A 104 -4.36 0.43 3.90
C LEU A 104 -5.15 -0.55 3.05
N HIS A 105 -5.48 -1.72 3.58
CA HIS A 105 -6.23 -2.75 2.89
C HIS A 105 -7.67 -2.30 2.55
N SER A 106 -8.27 -1.49 3.43
CA SER A 106 -9.64 -0.99 3.27
C SER A 106 -9.77 0.15 2.26
N ILE A 107 -8.69 0.85 1.98
CA ILE A 107 -8.65 1.94 1.02
C ILE A 107 -8.51 1.36 -0.40
#